data_53e080f0a260538f5fe437b8112775a6
#
_entry.id   53e080f0a260538f5fe437b8112775a6
#
_cell.length_a   1.000
_cell.length_b   1.000
_cell.length_c   1.000
_cell.angle_alpha   90.00
_cell.angle_beta   90.00
_cell.angle_gamma   90.00
#
_symmetry.space_group_name_H-M   'P 1'
#
loop_
_entity.id
_entity.type
_entity.pdbx_description
1 polymer ?
#
loop_
_entity_poly.entity_id
_entity_poly.type
_entity_poly.pdbx_seq_one_letter_code
_entity_poly.pdbx_strand_id
1 'polypeptide(L)'
;MKPAVRTIPFIKASACGNDFLLIDAGLAPADIEAFTRRICDRHDGVGADGVEWMSPHFSADAEIRLINADGSPAEISGNGTRCVAAYVCAMQGKERVSILTGAGVKVCTLTGRRDAEYEFEAEMGKAGVDPELGLSINSGEVRGIPVSMGNPHFVIFVGEFIRNWQSQAAEIQKLSQFPEGVNVEYVVVDSKFDLRARFFERGAGETRSSGTGSCASAVAAMSTGRVDSSVKVHAPGGTQTVRRVGDNIFLRGPARLVCRGEFFLG
;
A
#
# COMPACT_ATOMS: atom_id res chain seq x y z
N MET A 1 0.18 5.88 -46.91
CA MET A 1 0.00 6.38 -45.53
C MET A 1 1.04 5.70 -44.67
N LYS A 2 1.85 6.44 -43.89
CA LYS A 2 2.68 5.81 -42.85
C LYS A 2 1.73 5.21 -41.81
N PRO A 3 1.98 3.99 -41.33
CA PRO A 3 1.13 3.43 -40.25
C PRO A 3 1.17 4.40 -39.07
N ALA A 4 0.00 4.73 -38.52
CA ALA A 4 -0.08 5.52 -37.29
C ALA A 4 0.58 4.72 -36.18
N VAL A 5 1.52 5.33 -35.48
CA VAL A 5 2.17 4.69 -34.32
C VAL A 5 1.07 4.48 -33.26
N ARG A 6 0.87 3.24 -32.84
CA ARG A 6 -0.11 2.92 -31.80
C ARG A 6 0.40 3.38 -30.44
N THR A 7 -0.47 4.00 -29.66
CA THR A 7 -0.15 4.47 -28.30
C THR A 7 -1.16 3.94 -27.29
N ILE A 8 -0.75 3.88 -26.03
CA ILE A 8 -1.62 3.61 -24.88
C ILE A 8 -1.57 4.84 -23.97
N PRO A 9 -2.70 5.53 -23.74
CA PRO A 9 -2.77 6.64 -22.80
C PRO A 9 -2.70 6.11 -21.36
N PHE A 10 -2.05 6.89 -20.49
CA PHE A 10 -1.94 6.59 -19.07
C PHE A 10 -2.08 7.84 -18.21
N ILE A 11 -2.46 7.64 -16.95
CA ILE A 11 -2.30 8.61 -15.86
C ILE A 11 -1.25 8.05 -14.90
N LYS A 12 -0.25 8.84 -14.57
CA LYS A 12 0.70 8.50 -13.50
C LYS A 12 0.22 9.13 -12.20
N ALA A 13 0.12 8.32 -11.16
CA ALA A 13 -0.28 8.73 -9.82
C ALA A 13 0.67 8.15 -8.77
N SER A 14 0.76 8.77 -7.60
CA SER A 14 1.60 8.28 -6.51
C SER A 14 0.92 8.45 -5.16
N ALA A 15 1.22 7.55 -4.23
CA ALA A 15 0.76 7.56 -2.86
C ALA A 15 1.84 6.98 -1.93
N CYS A 16 2.29 7.76 -0.94
CA CYS A 16 3.25 7.32 0.07
C CYS A 16 4.50 6.61 -0.51
N GLY A 17 5.07 7.16 -1.59
CA GLY A 17 6.31 6.65 -2.19
C GLY A 17 6.14 5.48 -3.15
N ASN A 18 4.92 4.94 -3.33
CA ASN A 18 4.59 4.07 -4.47
C ASN A 18 4.01 4.91 -5.60
N ASP A 19 4.32 4.53 -6.83
CA ASP A 19 3.78 5.16 -8.03
C ASP A 19 3.17 4.13 -8.98
N PHE A 20 2.03 4.49 -9.55
CA PHE A 20 1.23 3.60 -10.40
C PHE A 20 0.87 4.29 -11.71
N LEU A 21 0.72 3.47 -12.75
CA LEU A 21 0.10 3.88 -14.00
C LEU A 21 -1.35 3.39 -14.01
N LEU A 22 -2.27 4.31 -14.20
CA LEU A 22 -3.70 4.02 -14.32
C LEU A 22 -4.02 3.94 -15.82
N ILE A 23 -4.46 2.78 -16.29
CA ILE A 23 -4.68 2.51 -17.72
C ILE A 23 -6.04 1.84 -17.89
N ASP A 24 -6.78 2.22 -18.93
CA ASP A 24 -8.03 1.56 -19.31
C ASP A 24 -7.74 0.12 -19.74
N ALA A 25 -8.36 -0.85 -19.07
CA ALA A 25 -8.20 -2.27 -19.35
C ALA A 25 -8.72 -2.67 -20.76
N GLY A 26 -9.62 -1.88 -21.35
CA GLY A 26 -10.07 -2.06 -22.73
C GLY A 26 -8.97 -1.84 -23.77
N LEU A 27 -7.86 -1.20 -23.37
CA LEU A 27 -6.67 -0.97 -24.22
C LEU A 27 -5.55 -1.98 -23.98
N ALA A 28 -5.77 -2.97 -23.07
CA ALA A 28 -4.75 -3.94 -22.70
C ALA A 28 -4.25 -4.74 -23.91
N PRO A 29 -2.92 -4.88 -24.08
CA PRO A 29 -2.37 -5.77 -25.09
C PRO A 29 -2.59 -7.24 -24.71
N ALA A 30 -2.39 -8.15 -25.68
CA ALA A 30 -2.60 -9.59 -25.47
C ALA A 30 -1.74 -10.15 -24.33
N ASP A 31 -0.48 -9.70 -24.21
CA ASP A 31 0.41 -10.03 -23.10
C ASP A 31 0.51 -8.83 -22.15
N ILE A 32 -0.44 -8.75 -21.23
CA ILE A 32 -0.55 -7.67 -20.25
C ILE A 32 0.63 -7.64 -19.27
N GLU A 33 1.17 -8.79 -18.93
CA GLU A 33 2.27 -8.93 -17.97
C GLU A 33 3.60 -8.45 -18.57
N ALA A 34 3.91 -8.88 -19.81
CA ALA A 34 5.09 -8.39 -20.52
C ALA A 34 5.00 -6.90 -20.81
N PHE A 35 3.82 -6.40 -21.18
CA PHE A 35 3.60 -4.98 -21.37
C PHE A 35 3.81 -4.20 -20.08
N THR A 36 3.29 -4.70 -18.94
CA THR A 36 3.45 -4.04 -17.64
C THR A 36 4.92 -3.95 -17.25
N ARG A 37 5.71 -5.04 -17.40
CA ARG A 37 7.18 -4.99 -17.18
C ARG A 37 7.83 -3.90 -18.01
N ARG A 38 7.48 -3.77 -19.29
CA ARG A 38 8.06 -2.81 -20.20
C ARG A 38 7.69 -1.36 -19.85
N ILE A 39 6.41 -1.06 -19.62
CA ILE A 39 5.97 0.32 -19.31
C ILE A 39 6.43 0.78 -17.93
N CYS A 40 6.56 -0.15 -16.97
CA CYS A 40 7.03 0.13 -15.62
C CYS A 40 8.54 0.26 -15.49
N ASP A 41 9.32 -0.11 -16.53
CA ASP A 41 10.78 0.10 -16.52
C ASP A 41 11.09 1.59 -16.32
N ARG A 42 12.02 1.90 -15.39
CA ARG A 42 12.31 3.28 -15.01
C ARG A 42 13.30 3.98 -15.94
N HIS A 43 13.90 3.25 -16.89
CA HIS A 43 14.86 3.77 -17.87
C HIS A 43 14.28 3.76 -19.29
N ASP A 44 13.70 2.63 -19.69
CA ASP A 44 13.20 2.41 -21.06
C ASP A 44 11.66 2.51 -21.16
N GLY A 45 10.97 2.70 -20.01
CA GLY A 45 9.53 2.87 -19.91
C GLY A 45 9.11 4.23 -19.34
N VAL A 46 7.91 4.29 -18.80
CA VAL A 46 7.41 5.45 -18.03
C VAL A 46 7.93 5.38 -16.58
N GLY A 47 8.19 4.17 -16.10
CA GLY A 47 8.62 3.90 -14.73
C GLY A 47 7.45 3.95 -13.75
N ALA A 48 7.21 2.84 -13.04
CA ALA A 48 6.23 2.74 -11.96
C ALA A 48 6.48 1.47 -11.14
N ASP A 49 5.82 1.37 -9.97
CA ASP A 49 5.80 0.15 -9.16
C ASP A 49 4.77 -0.87 -9.66
N GLY A 50 3.82 -0.42 -10.51
CA GLY A 50 2.81 -1.28 -11.12
C GLY A 50 1.82 -0.51 -11.98
N VAL A 51 0.93 -1.27 -12.60
CA VAL A 51 -0.19 -0.75 -13.39
C VAL A 51 -1.51 -1.15 -12.74
N GLU A 52 -2.36 -0.19 -12.46
CA GLU A 52 -3.77 -0.38 -12.12
C GLU A 52 -4.58 -0.37 -13.42
N TRP A 53 -4.93 -1.55 -13.91
CA TRP A 53 -5.78 -1.73 -15.08
C TRP A 53 -7.23 -1.49 -14.69
N MET A 54 -7.81 -0.41 -15.20
CA MET A 54 -9.14 0.06 -14.79
C MET A 54 -10.21 -0.40 -15.77
N SER A 55 -11.33 -0.89 -15.25
CA SER A 55 -12.55 -1.20 -16.00
C SER A 55 -13.76 -0.53 -15.39
N PRO A 56 -14.79 -0.20 -16.20
CA PRO A 56 -16.10 0.14 -15.67
C PRO A 56 -16.73 -1.06 -14.93
N HIS A 57 -17.48 -0.79 -13.85
CA HIS A 57 -18.20 -1.83 -13.14
C HIS A 57 -19.63 -1.38 -12.81
N PHE A 58 -20.59 -2.32 -12.81
CA PHE A 58 -22.01 -1.99 -12.65
C PHE A 58 -22.42 -1.58 -11.22
N SER A 59 -21.66 -2.02 -10.20
CA SER A 59 -21.97 -1.76 -8.77
C SER A 59 -20.83 -1.06 -8.02
N ALA A 60 -19.75 -0.69 -8.70
CA ALA A 60 -18.66 0.10 -8.15
C ALA A 60 -18.29 1.23 -9.12
N ASP A 61 -17.61 2.25 -8.62
CA ASP A 61 -17.20 3.40 -9.45
C ASP A 61 -16.06 3.06 -10.41
N ALA A 62 -15.27 2.03 -10.07
CA ALA A 62 -14.28 1.41 -10.92
C ALA A 62 -14.00 -0.03 -10.45
N GLU A 63 -13.55 -0.88 -11.36
CA GLU A 63 -12.89 -2.14 -11.08
C GLU A 63 -11.42 -2.01 -11.46
N ILE A 64 -10.52 -2.60 -10.68
CA ILE A 64 -9.09 -2.58 -10.93
C ILE A 64 -8.46 -3.97 -10.84
N ARG A 65 -7.51 -4.20 -11.74
CA ARG A 65 -6.58 -5.32 -11.69
C ARG A 65 -5.17 -4.79 -11.58
N LEU A 66 -4.53 -5.05 -10.46
CA LEU A 66 -3.13 -4.65 -10.23
C LEU A 66 -2.16 -5.67 -10.80
N ILE A 67 -1.23 -5.20 -11.61
CA ILE A 67 -0.04 -5.93 -12.05
C ILE A 67 1.19 -5.15 -11.60
N ASN A 68 2.05 -5.80 -10.82
CA ASN A 68 3.31 -5.22 -10.33
C ASN A 68 4.31 -4.97 -11.48
N ALA A 69 5.34 -4.19 -11.22
CA ALA A 69 6.38 -3.87 -12.21
C ALA A 69 7.13 -5.11 -12.75
N ASP A 70 7.20 -6.19 -11.97
CA ASP A 70 7.78 -7.48 -12.38
C ASP A 70 6.84 -8.34 -13.24
N GLY A 71 5.60 -7.87 -13.46
CA GLY A 71 4.55 -8.56 -14.20
C GLY A 71 3.71 -9.51 -13.35
N SER A 72 3.99 -9.66 -12.07
CA SER A 72 3.17 -10.50 -11.18
C SER A 72 1.83 -9.83 -10.85
N PRO A 73 0.71 -10.58 -10.81
CA PRO A 73 -0.56 -10.04 -10.35
C PRO A 73 -0.54 -9.84 -8.82
N ALA A 74 -1.26 -8.83 -8.35
CA ALA A 74 -1.51 -8.61 -6.94
C ALA A 74 -3.00 -8.37 -6.69
N GLU A 75 -3.49 -8.80 -5.53
CA GLU A 75 -4.91 -8.66 -5.18
C GLU A 75 -5.29 -7.20 -4.90
N ILE A 76 -4.41 -6.45 -4.26
CA ILE A 76 -4.64 -5.05 -3.87
C ILE A 76 -3.33 -4.32 -3.55
N SER A 77 -3.30 -3.03 -3.83
CA SER A 77 -2.43 -2.04 -3.21
C SER A 77 -3.29 -0.94 -2.59
N GLY A 78 -3.18 -0.72 -1.28
CA GLY A 78 -3.88 0.39 -0.63
C GLY A 78 -3.43 1.76 -1.16
N ASN A 79 -2.16 1.89 -1.55
CA ASN A 79 -1.62 3.07 -2.21
C ASN A 79 -2.20 3.22 -3.63
N GLY A 80 -2.21 2.14 -4.43
CA GLY A 80 -2.79 2.10 -5.77
C GLY A 80 -4.29 2.41 -5.76
N THR A 81 -5.04 1.81 -4.84
CA THR A 81 -6.47 2.08 -4.65
C THR A 81 -6.75 3.57 -4.40
N ARG A 82 -5.94 4.26 -3.57
CA ARG A 82 -6.08 5.72 -3.37
C ARG A 82 -5.71 6.51 -4.63
N CYS A 83 -4.74 6.06 -5.42
CA CYS A 83 -4.41 6.68 -6.70
C CYS A 83 -5.60 6.62 -7.67
N VAL A 84 -6.27 5.46 -7.75
CA VAL A 84 -7.49 5.30 -8.56
C VAL A 84 -8.63 6.16 -8.03
N ALA A 85 -8.82 6.21 -6.69
CA ALA A 85 -9.82 7.09 -6.08
C ALA A 85 -9.59 8.56 -6.44
N ALA A 86 -8.32 9.03 -6.42
CA ALA A 86 -7.98 10.40 -6.82
C ALA A 86 -8.34 10.69 -8.28
N TYR A 87 -8.09 9.74 -9.17
CA TYR A 87 -8.47 9.85 -10.57
C TYR A 87 -9.99 9.91 -10.76
N VAL A 88 -10.74 9.00 -10.12
CA VAL A 88 -12.21 8.99 -10.18
C VAL A 88 -12.80 10.28 -9.62
N CYS A 89 -12.29 10.76 -8.46
CA CYS A 89 -12.69 12.07 -7.91
C CYS A 89 -12.42 13.22 -8.89
N ALA A 90 -11.26 13.23 -9.54
CA ALA A 90 -10.90 14.27 -10.50
C ALA A 90 -11.82 14.28 -11.72
N MET A 91 -12.17 13.10 -12.23
CA MET A 91 -12.96 12.94 -13.46
C MET A 91 -14.49 13.05 -13.24
N GLN A 92 -14.98 12.58 -12.09
CA GLN A 92 -16.42 12.44 -11.84
C GLN A 92 -16.95 13.36 -10.74
N GLY A 93 -16.07 14.07 -10.01
CA GLY A 93 -16.46 14.96 -8.91
C GLY A 93 -16.99 14.23 -7.66
N LYS A 94 -16.74 12.92 -7.53
CA LYS A 94 -17.21 12.12 -6.39
C LYS A 94 -16.27 12.26 -5.19
N GLU A 95 -16.85 12.43 -4.01
CA GLU A 95 -16.08 12.48 -2.74
C GLU A 95 -15.98 11.12 -2.04
N ARG A 96 -16.85 10.18 -2.42
CA ARG A 96 -16.83 8.80 -1.94
C ARG A 96 -16.77 7.87 -3.14
N VAL A 97 -15.68 7.12 -3.22
CA VAL A 97 -15.37 6.25 -4.36
C VAL A 97 -15.31 4.80 -3.91
N SER A 98 -16.11 3.96 -4.55
CA SER A 98 -16.10 2.51 -4.38
C SER A 98 -15.28 1.87 -5.50
N ILE A 99 -14.32 1.02 -5.16
CA ILE A 99 -13.42 0.37 -6.10
C ILE A 99 -13.45 -1.12 -5.84
N LEU A 100 -13.80 -1.91 -6.86
CA LEU A 100 -13.67 -3.36 -6.83
C LEU A 100 -12.22 -3.75 -7.11
N THR A 101 -11.63 -4.52 -6.20
CA THR A 101 -10.26 -5.02 -6.27
C THR A 101 -10.27 -6.55 -6.19
N GLY A 102 -9.13 -7.22 -6.40
CA GLY A 102 -8.98 -8.66 -6.13
C GLY A 102 -9.31 -9.05 -4.68
N ALA A 103 -9.15 -8.12 -3.73
CA ALA A 103 -9.49 -8.30 -2.31
C ALA A 103 -10.89 -7.74 -1.95
N GLY A 104 -11.81 -7.66 -2.92
CA GLY A 104 -13.17 -7.16 -2.76
C GLY A 104 -13.30 -5.64 -2.87
N VAL A 105 -14.51 -5.14 -2.59
CA VAL A 105 -14.81 -3.72 -2.72
C VAL A 105 -14.14 -2.91 -1.61
N LYS A 106 -13.43 -1.85 -2.00
CA LYS A 106 -12.85 -0.86 -1.09
C LYS A 106 -13.50 0.49 -1.30
N VAL A 107 -13.75 1.20 -0.22
CA VAL A 107 -14.37 2.51 -0.25
C VAL A 107 -13.38 3.54 0.26
N CYS A 108 -13.06 4.52 -0.59
CA CYS A 108 -12.22 5.65 -0.26
C CYS A 108 -13.09 6.90 -0.12
N THR A 109 -13.06 7.54 1.04
CA THR A 109 -13.76 8.80 1.30
C THR A 109 -12.76 9.95 1.26
N LEU A 110 -13.00 10.94 0.42
CA LEU A 110 -12.18 12.14 0.31
C LEU A 110 -12.28 12.94 1.61
N THR A 111 -11.14 13.24 2.22
CA THR A 111 -11.05 14.05 3.45
C THR A 111 -10.38 15.39 3.23
N GLY A 112 -9.65 15.53 2.12
CA GLY A 112 -8.98 16.77 1.74
C GLY A 112 -8.54 16.76 0.28
N ARG A 113 -8.50 17.96 -0.32
CA ARG A 113 -7.98 18.15 -1.67
C ARG A 113 -7.27 19.49 -1.78
N ARG A 114 -6.09 19.47 -2.40
CA ARG A 114 -5.35 20.66 -2.79
C ARG A 114 -4.72 20.44 -4.15
N ASP A 115 -5.23 21.13 -5.18
CA ASP A 115 -4.79 20.97 -6.57
C ASP A 115 -4.86 19.50 -7.05
N ALA A 116 -3.72 18.88 -7.33
CA ALA A 116 -3.59 17.49 -7.76
C ALA A 116 -3.33 16.53 -6.58
N GLU A 117 -3.34 17.02 -5.35
CA GLU A 117 -3.16 16.23 -4.12
C GLU A 117 -4.52 15.97 -3.47
N TYR A 118 -4.74 14.73 -3.09
CA TYR A 118 -5.96 14.21 -2.47
C TYR A 118 -5.60 13.50 -1.19
N GLU A 119 -6.47 13.56 -0.21
CA GLU A 119 -6.35 12.77 1.01
C GLU A 119 -7.62 11.94 1.17
N PHE A 120 -7.43 10.63 1.34
CA PHE A 120 -8.54 9.68 1.48
C PHE A 120 -8.47 8.94 2.80
N GLU A 121 -9.63 8.71 3.41
CA GLU A 121 -9.80 7.76 4.50
C GLU A 121 -10.51 6.50 3.97
N ALA A 122 -9.97 5.33 4.32
CA ALA A 122 -10.55 4.03 4.02
C ALA A 122 -10.75 3.22 5.30
N GLU A 123 -11.86 2.50 5.39
CA GLU A 123 -12.09 1.54 6.45
C GLU A 123 -11.29 0.27 6.16
N MET A 124 -10.44 -0.12 7.12
CA MET A 124 -9.55 -1.28 7.01
C MET A 124 -10.12 -2.53 7.71
N GLY A 125 -11.31 -2.40 8.31
CA GLY A 125 -11.95 -3.46 9.08
C GLY A 125 -11.42 -3.57 10.50
N LYS A 126 -11.54 -4.76 11.08
CA LYS A 126 -11.11 -5.05 12.46
C LYS A 126 -9.70 -5.64 12.47
N ALA A 127 -8.95 -5.34 13.52
CA ALA A 127 -7.66 -5.95 13.77
C ALA A 127 -7.76 -7.05 14.83
N GLY A 128 -7.06 -8.16 14.63
CA GLY A 128 -6.75 -9.13 15.68
C GLY A 128 -5.40 -8.79 16.30
N VAL A 129 -5.29 -8.81 17.63
CA VAL A 129 -4.03 -8.58 18.34
C VAL A 129 -3.81 -9.71 19.32
N ASP A 130 -2.69 -10.41 19.15
CA ASP A 130 -2.29 -11.48 20.06
C ASP A 130 -1.33 -10.95 21.15
N PRO A 131 -1.13 -11.71 22.24
CA PRO A 131 -0.11 -11.37 23.24
C PRO A 131 1.27 -11.25 22.65
N GLU A 132 2.13 -10.47 23.32
CA GLU A 132 3.55 -10.34 22.93
C GLU A 132 4.23 -11.71 22.85
N LEU A 133 4.95 -11.95 21.77
CA LEU A 133 5.66 -13.18 21.45
C LEU A 133 7.17 -12.94 21.39
N GLY A 134 7.95 -13.79 22.06
CA GLY A 134 9.42 -13.86 21.92
C GLY A 134 9.81 -14.84 20.82
N LEU A 135 10.71 -14.42 19.94
CA LEU A 135 11.25 -15.21 18.85
C LEU A 135 12.76 -15.32 18.98
N SER A 136 13.30 -16.52 18.86
CA SER A 136 14.75 -16.75 18.82
C SER A 136 15.22 -16.67 17.37
N ILE A 137 16.13 -15.75 17.10
CA ILE A 137 16.81 -15.57 15.81
C ILE A 137 18.31 -15.63 16.00
N ASN A 138 19.09 -15.67 14.90
CA ASN A 138 20.55 -15.81 14.98
C ASN A 138 21.23 -14.66 15.79
N SER A 139 20.65 -13.46 15.74
CA SER A 139 21.16 -12.29 16.49
C SER A 139 20.66 -12.18 17.94
N GLY A 140 19.92 -13.16 18.44
CA GLY A 140 19.38 -13.19 19.80
C GLY A 140 17.85 -13.28 19.87
N GLU A 141 17.29 -12.93 21.02
CA GLU A 141 15.84 -12.90 21.21
C GLU A 141 15.24 -11.57 20.71
N VAL A 142 14.15 -11.65 19.95
CA VAL A 142 13.37 -10.50 19.51
C VAL A 142 11.94 -10.66 20.02
N ARG A 143 11.39 -9.61 20.62
CA ARG A 143 10.01 -9.58 21.12
C ARG A 143 9.14 -8.67 20.26
N GLY A 144 7.94 -9.13 19.96
CA GLY A 144 7.00 -8.36 19.13
C GLY A 144 5.56 -8.81 19.36
N ILE A 145 4.64 -8.09 18.75
CA ILE A 145 3.19 -8.31 18.87
C ILE A 145 2.69 -8.80 17.53
N PRO A 146 2.12 -10.03 17.46
CA PRO A 146 1.40 -10.48 16.29
C PRO A 146 0.12 -9.68 16.12
N VAL A 147 -0.12 -9.19 14.90
CA VAL A 147 -1.35 -8.45 14.54
C VAL A 147 -1.89 -8.98 13.23
N SER A 148 -3.19 -9.19 13.14
CA SER A 148 -3.89 -9.51 11.90
C SER A 148 -4.69 -8.31 11.41
N MET A 149 -4.41 -7.88 10.18
CA MET A 149 -5.22 -6.91 9.42
C MET A 149 -5.95 -7.59 8.23
N GLY A 150 -6.23 -8.91 8.37
CA GLY A 150 -6.62 -9.79 7.27
C GLY A 150 -5.43 -10.53 6.66
N ASN A 151 -4.22 -10.03 6.91
CA ASN A 151 -2.93 -10.65 6.64
C ASN A 151 -2.05 -10.56 7.90
N PRO A 152 -1.06 -11.46 8.09
CA PRO A 152 -0.27 -11.52 9.30
C PRO A 152 0.82 -10.44 9.34
N HIS A 153 0.97 -9.82 10.51
CA HIS A 153 1.98 -8.82 10.84
C HIS A 153 2.67 -9.18 12.16
N PHE A 154 3.95 -8.84 12.29
CA PHE A 154 4.71 -8.95 13.52
C PHE A 154 5.39 -7.61 13.83
N VAL A 155 4.88 -6.92 14.85
CA VAL A 155 5.26 -5.54 15.19
C VAL A 155 6.28 -5.55 16.32
N ILE A 156 7.46 -5.00 16.05
CA ILE A 156 8.62 -4.93 16.97
C ILE A 156 8.84 -3.48 17.37
N PHE A 157 8.69 -3.18 18.66
CA PHE A 157 9.00 -1.86 19.18
C PHE A 157 10.48 -1.73 19.52
N VAL A 158 11.11 -0.68 18.99
CA VAL A 158 12.54 -0.37 19.22
C VAL A 158 12.70 1.08 19.68
N GLY A 159 13.77 1.37 20.40
CA GLY A 159 14.10 2.75 20.77
C GLY A 159 14.59 3.56 19.57
N GLU A 160 15.37 2.92 18.70
CA GLU A 160 15.87 3.46 17.44
C GLU A 160 16.02 2.34 16.40
N PHE A 161 15.98 2.68 15.10
CA PHE A 161 16.17 1.69 14.04
C PHE A 161 17.59 1.16 14.01
N ILE A 162 17.74 -0.15 14.04
CA ILE A 162 19.03 -0.86 13.99
C ILE A 162 19.49 -1.05 12.54
N ARG A 163 20.81 -1.10 12.31
CA ARG A 163 21.38 -1.19 10.95
C ARG A 163 20.99 -2.45 10.18
N ASN A 164 20.83 -3.56 10.87
CA ASN A 164 20.59 -4.89 10.28
C ASN A 164 19.13 -5.34 10.41
N TRP A 165 18.19 -4.42 10.60
CA TRP A 165 16.78 -4.73 10.80
C TRP A 165 16.18 -5.53 9.63
N GLN A 166 16.62 -5.28 8.38
CA GLN A 166 16.14 -6.02 7.21
C GLN A 166 16.54 -7.49 7.26
N SER A 167 17.79 -7.78 7.68
CA SER A 167 18.28 -9.16 7.84
C SER A 167 17.53 -9.91 8.92
N GLN A 168 17.23 -9.24 10.04
CA GLN A 168 16.40 -9.81 11.11
C GLN A 168 14.97 -10.04 10.64
N ALA A 169 14.37 -9.09 9.94
CA ALA A 169 13.03 -9.24 9.38
C ALA A 169 12.95 -10.42 8.41
N ALA A 170 13.92 -10.55 7.51
CA ALA A 170 13.99 -11.67 6.56
C ALA A 170 14.16 -13.04 7.24
N GLU A 171 14.81 -13.08 8.40
CA GLU A 171 14.94 -14.29 9.22
C GLU A 171 13.60 -14.61 9.91
N ILE A 172 12.95 -13.61 10.51
CA ILE A 172 11.65 -13.77 11.18
C ILE A 172 10.61 -14.33 10.22
N GLN A 173 10.58 -13.86 8.96
CA GLN A 173 9.64 -14.34 7.95
C GLN A 173 9.72 -15.85 7.68
N LYS A 174 10.88 -16.48 7.95
CA LYS A 174 11.14 -17.90 7.69
C LYS A 174 10.93 -18.80 8.90
N LEU A 175 10.59 -18.22 10.05
CA LEU A 175 10.39 -18.99 11.26
C LEU A 175 9.12 -19.87 11.16
N SER A 176 9.18 -21.05 11.78
CA SER A 176 8.07 -22.01 11.78
C SER A 176 6.81 -21.49 12.45
N GLN A 177 6.91 -20.47 13.29
CA GLN A 177 5.78 -19.76 13.88
C GLN A 177 4.93 -19.03 12.83
N PHE A 178 5.49 -18.74 11.65
CA PHE A 178 4.82 -18.07 10.53
C PHE A 178 4.87 -18.94 9.26
N PRO A 179 4.15 -20.05 9.20
CA PRO A 179 4.26 -21.04 8.10
C PRO A 179 3.87 -20.46 6.72
N GLU A 180 3.04 -19.42 6.70
CA GLU A 180 2.65 -18.69 5.48
C GLU A 180 3.46 -17.40 5.28
N GLY A 181 4.51 -17.19 6.09
CA GLY A 181 5.25 -15.93 6.17
C GLY A 181 4.48 -14.83 6.91
N VAL A 182 5.15 -13.74 7.20
CA VAL A 182 4.62 -12.62 7.97
C VAL A 182 5.20 -11.30 7.45
N ASN A 183 4.43 -10.21 7.53
CA ASN A 183 4.97 -8.85 7.37
C ASN A 183 5.61 -8.44 8.69
N VAL A 184 6.79 -7.82 8.64
CA VAL A 184 7.52 -7.43 9.85
C VAL A 184 7.67 -5.92 9.89
N GLU A 185 7.24 -5.32 10.99
CA GLU A 185 7.28 -3.89 11.23
C GLU A 185 8.23 -3.57 12.39
N TYR A 186 9.22 -2.70 12.14
CA TYR A 186 10.01 -2.07 13.18
C TYR A 186 9.44 -0.69 13.47
N VAL A 187 9.11 -0.43 14.75
CA VAL A 187 8.35 0.76 15.16
C VAL A 187 9.07 1.50 16.28
N VAL A 188 9.25 2.79 16.09
CA VAL A 188 9.69 3.75 17.11
C VAL A 188 8.49 4.59 17.51
N VAL A 189 8.22 4.70 18.80
CA VAL A 189 7.16 5.54 19.36
C VAL A 189 7.77 6.90 19.71
N ASP A 190 7.47 7.93 18.95
CA ASP A 190 8.00 9.28 19.18
C ASP A 190 7.13 10.07 20.17
N SER A 191 5.81 9.85 20.14
CA SER A 191 4.85 10.50 21.05
C SER A 191 3.56 9.70 21.17
N LYS A 192 2.57 10.20 21.93
CA LYS A 192 1.22 9.64 21.93
C LYS A 192 0.48 9.76 20.59
N PHE A 193 0.99 10.58 19.69
CA PHE A 193 0.35 10.92 18.41
C PHE A 193 1.19 10.58 17.18
N ASP A 194 2.44 10.14 17.36
CA ASP A 194 3.40 9.93 16.28
C ASP A 194 4.21 8.64 16.48
N LEU A 195 4.30 7.85 15.39
CA LEU A 195 5.14 6.67 15.23
C LEU A 195 6.03 6.83 14.01
N ARG A 196 7.25 6.30 14.07
CA ARG A 196 8.06 6.01 12.89
C ARG A 196 8.04 4.51 12.63
N ALA A 197 7.82 4.09 11.37
CA ALA A 197 7.78 2.68 11.00
C ALA A 197 8.68 2.35 9.81
N ARG A 198 9.22 1.12 9.81
CA ARG A 198 9.88 0.45 8.70
C ARG A 198 9.16 -0.85 8.43
N PHE A 199 9.00 -1.18 7.16
CA PHE A 199 8.21 -2.32 6.71
C PHE A 199 9.08 -3.29 5.93
N PHE A 200 8.97 -4.57 6.26
CA PHE A 200 9.53 -5.66 5.49
C PHE A 200 8.40 -6.61 5.12
N GLU A 201 7.86 -6.44 3.92
CA GLU A 201 6.64 -7.11 3.49
C GLU A 201 6.92 -8.51 2.94
N ARG A 202 6.01 -9.43 3.20
CA ARG A 202 6.04 -10.79 2.69
C ARG A 202 6.05 -10.79 1.16
N GLY A 203 7.08 -11.40 0.57
CA GLY A 203 7.26 -11.48 -0.87
C GLY A 203 7.85 -10.26 -1.55
N ALA A 204 7.84 -9.09 -0.90
CA ALA A 204 8.36 -7.83 -1.46
C ALA A 204 9.64 -7.33 -0.78
N GLY A 205 9.92 -7.77 0.46
CA GLY A 205 11.05 -7.28 1.24
C GLY A 205 10.82 -5.88 1.80
N GLU A 206 11.88 -5.06 1.91
CA GLU A 206 11.75 -3.69 2.39
C GLU A 206 10.91 -2.85 1.43
N THR A 207 9.86 -2.21 1.97
CA THR A 207 9.02 -1.26 1.25
C THR A 207 9.03 0.10 1.91
N ARG A 208 8.79 1.15 1.11
CA ARG A 208 8.81 2.52 1.61
C ARG A 208 7.55 2.89 2.39
N SER A 209 6.46 2.13 2.20
CA SER A 209 5.15 2.37 2.81
C SER A 209 4.30 1.11 2.72
N SER A 210 3.55 0.80 3.77
CA SER A 210 2.56 -0.27 3.81
C SER A 210 1.28 0.23 4.48
N GLY A 211 0.13 0.02 3.85
CA GLY A 211 -1.16 0.42 4.43
C GLY A 211 -1.54 -0.46 5.62
N THR A 212 -1.52 -1.78 5.45
CA THR A 212 -1.81 -2.75 6.52
C THR A 212 -0.72 -2.77 7.59
N GLY A 213 0.56 -2.60 7.20
CA GLY A 213 1.67 -2.48 8.13
C GLY A 213 1.57 -1.22 9.01
N SER A 214 1.12 -0.09 8.45
CA SER A 214 0.84 1.13 9.23
C SER A 214 -0.31 0.90 10.22
N CYS A 215 -1.38 0.21 9.80
CA CYS A 215 -2.47 -0.16 10.69
C CYS A 215 -2.01 -1.10 11.80
N ALA A 216 -1.27 -2.15 11.46
CA ALA A 216 -0.73 -3.12 12.44
C ALA A 216 0.17 -2.43 13.46
N SER A 217 1.10 -1.57 13.00
CA SER A 217 1.99 -0.78 13.86
C SER A 217 1.21 0.08 14.86
N ALA A 218 0.21 0.82 14.35
CA ALA A 218 -0.63 1.67 15.18
C ALA A 218 -1.48 0.86 16.18
N VAL A 219 -2.11 -0.22 15.73
CA VAL A 219 -2.96 -1.06 16.57
C VAL A 219 -2.16 -1.73 17.68
N ALA A 220 -0.97 -2.27 17.39
CA ALA A 220 -0.06 -2.81 18.41
C ALA A 220 0.33 -1.75 19.45
N ALA A 221 0.61 -0.52 19.01
CA ALA A 221 0.93 0.58 19.91
C ALA A 221 -0.27 1.03 20.76
N MET A 222 -1.49 1.06 20.18
CA MET A 222 -2.73 1.37 20.88
C MET A 222 -3.08 0.30 21.92
N SER A 223 -2.93 -0.99 21.57
CA SER A 223 -3.24 -2.10 22.47
C SER A 223 -2.35 -2.17 23.70
N THR A 224 -1.11 -1.67 23.57
CA THR A 224 -0.14 -1.57 24.67
C THR A 224 -0.15 -0.20 25.39
N GLY A 225 -1.09 0.69 25.05
CA GLY A 225 -1.20 2.01 25.68
C GLY A 225 -0.06 2.97 25.36
N ARG A 226 0.72 2.68 24.31
CA ARG A 226 1.85 3.52 23.90
C ARG A 226 1.42 4.79 23.17
N VAL A 227 0.32 4.72 22.41
CA VAL A 227 -0.26 5.84 21.67
C VAL A 227 -1.76 5.95 21.89
N ASP A 228 -2.35 7.08 21.47
CA ASP A 228 -3.77 7.33 21.52
C ASP A 228 -4.52 6.65 20.36
N SER A 229 -5.86 6.74 20.34
CA SER A 229 -6.73 6.13 19.32
C SER A 229 -6.60 6.72 17.92
N SER A 230 -5.81 7.78 17.75
CA SER A 230 -5.48 8.39 16.46
C SER A 230 -4.00 8.74 16.44
N VAL A 231 -3.24 8.17 15.51
CA VAL A 231 -1.78 8.30 15.46
C VAL A 231 -1.30 8.46 14.02
N LYS A 232 -0.29 9.29 13.81
CA LYS A 232 0.44 9.40 12.55
C LYS A 232 1.54 8.34 12.51
N VAL A 233 1.64 7.64 11.41
CA VAL A 233 2.68 6.67 11.11
C VAL A 233 3.56 7.25 10.01
N HIS A 234 4.78 7.63 10.38
CA HIS A 234 5.79 8.19 9.49
C HIS A 234 6.66 7.07 8.93
N ALA A 235 6.71 6.96 7.62
CA ALA A 235 7.50 5.98 6.89
C ALA A 235 8.38 6.68 5.83
N PRO A 236 9.37 6.02 5.23
CA PRO A 236 10.20 6.62 4.18
C PRO A 236 9.42 7.12 2.97
N GLY A 237 8.27 6.50 2.68
CA GLY A 237 7.41 6.87 1.57
C GLY A 237 6.45 8.01 1.87
N GLY A 238 6.19 8.31 3.14
CA GLY A 238 5.24 9.35 3.54
C GLY A 238 4.55 9.06 4.86
N THR A 239 3.62 9.92 5.22
CA THR A 239 2.86 9.82 6.48
C THR A 239 1.44 9.37 6.21
N GLN A 240 0.98 8.42 7.01
CA GLN A 240 -0.42 7.97 7.06
C GLN A 240 -0.96 8.18 8.47
N THR A 241 -2.27 8.43 8.60
CA THR A 241 -2.92 8.51 9.91
C THR A 241 -3.78 7.28 10.10
N VAL A 242 -3.58 6.59 11.21
CA VAL A 242 -4.41 5.45 11.61
C VAL A 242 -5.29 5.87 12.78
N ARG A 243 -6.57 5.57 12.67
CA ARG A 243 -7.57 5.93 13.67
C ARG A 243 -8.41 4.69 14.01
N ARG A 244 -8.62 4.47 15.31
CA ARG A 244 -9.51 3.42 15.81
C ARG A 244 -10.82 4.03 16.29
N VAL A 245 -11.95 3.50 15.82
CA VAL A 245 -13.30 3.87 16.26
C VAL A 245 -14.07 2.60 16.63
N GLY A 246 -14.28 2.39 17.92
CA GLY A 246 -14.75 1.10 18.41
C GLY A 246 -13.76 -0.02 18.03
N ASP A 247 -14.24 -1.02 17.29
CA ASP A 247 -13.40 -2.12 16.79
C ASP A 247 -12.80 -1.85 15.40
N ASN A 248 -13.31 -0.85 14.67
CA ASN A 248 -12.91 -0.60 13.30
C ASN A 248 -11.67 0.29 13.21
N ILE A 249 -10.79 -0.05 12.30
CA ILE A 249 -9.57 0.69 11.97
C ILE A 249 -9.79 1.47 10.68
N PHE A 250 -9.39 2.73 10.68
CA PHE A 250 -9.43 3.62 9.54
C PHE A 250 -8.02 4.07 9.20
N LEU A 251 -7.70 4.04 7.92
CA LEU A 251 -6.42 4.51 7.38
C LEU A 251 -6.67 5.73 6.52
N ARG A 252 -6.04 6.85 6.87
CA ARG A 252 -6.01 8.05 6.05
C ARG A 252 -4.63 8.22 5.45
N GLY A 253 -4.59 8.51 4.15
CA GLY A 253 -3.34 8.73 3.45
C GLY A 253 -3.51 9.52 2.16
N PRO A 254 -2.40 10.14 1.67
CA PRO A 254 -2.40 10.94 0.47
C PRO A 254 -2.47 10.09 -0.80
N ALA A 255 -2.88 10.76 -1.89
CA ALA A 255 -2.65 10.34 -3.26
C ALA A 255 -2.46 11.59 -4.13
N ARG A 256 -1.62 11.51 -5.17
CA ARG A 256 -1.32 12.61 -6.06
C ARG A 256 -1.42 12.15 -7.51
N LEU A 257 -2.13 12.92 -8.34
CA LEU A 257 -2.07 12.77 -9.79
C LEU A 257 -0.82 13.51 -10.28
N VAL A 258 0.12 12.78 -10.89
CA VAL A 258 1.45 13.31 -11.24
C VAL A 258 1.46 13.88 -12.65
N CYS A 259 1.10 13.08 -13.64
CA CYS A 259 1.03 13.47 -15.04
C CYS A 259 0.11 12.54 -15.84
N ARG A 260 -0.18 12.93 -17.06
CA ARG A 260 -0.79 12.10 -18.10
C ARG A 260 0.10 12.04 -19.32
N GLY A 261 0.04 10.94 -20.05
CA GLY A 261 0.83 10.78 -21.26
C GLY A 261 0.32 9.65 -22.13
N GLU A 262 1.09 9.37 -23.19
CA GLU A 262 0.86 8.26 -24.11
C GLU A 262 2.16 7.45 -24.26
N PHE A 263 2.04 6.14 -24.11
CA PHE A 263 3.17 5.21 -24.29
C PHE A 263 3.12 4.61 -25.68
N PHE A 264 4.22 4.70 -26.42
CA PHE A 264 4.33 4.16 -27.78
C PHE A 264 4.47 2.64 -27.76
N LEU A 265 3.58 1.97 -28.50
CA LEU A 265 3.72 0.54 -28.79
C LEU A 265 4.68 0.37 -29.94
N GLY A 266 5.87 -0.17 -29.66
CA GLY A 266 6.87 -0.49 -30.67
C GLY A 266 6.54 -1.77 -31.41
#